data_8e05363e0b6dc6b9fe2c73a8dd2632c5
#
_entry.id   8e05363e0b6dc6b9fe2c73a8dd2632c5
#
_cell.length_a   1.000
_cell.length_b   1.000
_cell.length_c   1.000
_cell.angle_alpha   90.00
_cell.angle_beta   90.00
_cell.angle_gamma   90.00
#
_symmetry.space_group_name_H-M   'P 1'
#
loop_
_entity.id
_entity.type
_entity.pdbx_description
1 polymer ?
#
loop_
_entity_poly.entity_id
_entity_poly.type
_entity_poly.pdbx_seq_one_letter_code
_entity_poly.pdbx_strand_id
1 'polypeptide(L)'
;MLKMGSLFDGIGGFPLAAVRNGVVPVWASEIEVFPIEVTKLRFSDMVHVGDITKLSGAELPPVDIVCGGSPCQDLSVAGARAGLAGARSGLFMEQTRVEEIRDADRLRGRTAHLVRPRFMVWENVPGAFSSADGEDFRAVLEETIRIANDRLSIPRPASGRWESAGAVLGNQCSLAWRVLDAQYWGVAQRRRRIFLVADFAGDSAPAILFEQDSLPGNPPQG
;
A
#
# COMPACT_ATOMS: atom_id res chain seq x y z
N MET A 1 15.49 10.37 -9.23
CA MET A 1 15.29 9.91 -7.85
C MET A 1 13.80 9.67 -7.66
N LEU A 2 13.42 8.51 -7.13
CA LEU A 2 12.01 8.17 -6.88
C LEU A 2 11.43 9.05 -5.79
N LYS A 3 10.14 9.39 -5.92
CA LYS A 3 9.36 10.20 -4.98
C LYS A 3 8.29 9.37 -4.32
N MET A 4 8.02 9.62 -3.04
CA MET A 4 7.05 8.87 -2.25
C MET A 4 6.06 9.79 -1.55
N GLY A 5 4.79 9.35 -1.50
CA GLY A 5 3.78 9.85 -0.60
C GLY A 5 3.43 8.80 0.46
N SER A 6 3.15 9.22 1.67
CA SER A 6 2.82 8.35 2.79
C SER A 6 1.42 8.64 3.31
N LEU A 7 0.61 7.60 3.50
CA LEU A 7 -0.73 7.66 4.08
C LEU A 7 -0.70 7.00 5.46
N PHE A 8 -1.44 7.56 6.40
CA PHE A 8 -1.47 7.08 7.79
C PHE A 8 -0.06 6.99 8.36
N ASP A 9 0.69 8.08 8.20
CA ASP A 9 2.15 8.10 8.28
C ASP A 9 2.70 7.80 9.68
N GLY A 10 1.92 8.07 10.73
CA GLY A 10 2.37 7.95 12.11
C GLY A 10 3.63 8.79 12.33
N ILE A 11 4.63 8.23 12.98
CA ILE A 11 5.91 8.91 13.26
C ILE A 11 6.93 8.82 12.11
N GLY A 12 6.50 8.50 10.90
CA GLY A 12 7.32 8.53 9.68
C GLY A 12 8.14 7.27 9.43
N GLY A 13 7.58 6.09 9.68
CA GLY A 13 8.27 4.82 9.40
C GLY A 13 8.57 4.62 7.92
N PHE A 14 7.61 4.84 7.05
CA PHE A 14 7.80 4.77 5.60
C PHE A 14 8.72 5.88 5.06
N PRO A 15 8.58 7.16 5.44
CA PRO A 15 9.54 8.19 5.08
C PRO A 15 10.97 7.88 5.50
N LEU A 16 11.18 7.33 6.70
CA LEU A 16 12.50 6.93 7.16
C LEU A 16 13.11 5.83 6.27
N ALA A 17 12.31 4.82 5.95
CA ALA A 17 12.74 3.76 5.05
C ALA A 17 13.06 4.31 3.65
N ALA A 18 12.24 5.22 3.14
CA ALA A 18 12.43 5.89 1.87
C ALA A 18 13.79 6.61 1.81
N VAL A 19 14.06 7.50 2.76
CA VAL A 19 15.32 8.27 2.81
C VAL A 19 16.53 7.34 2.87
N ARG A 20 16.48 6.28 3.67
CA ARG A 20 17.58 5.30 3.78
C ARG A 20 17.87 4.57 2.47
N ASN A 21 16.89 4.50 1.57
CA ASN A 21 17.00 3.85 0.27
C ASN A 21 17.05 4.85 -0.91
N GLY A 22 17.35 6.12 -0.66
CA GLY A 22 17.49 7.14 -1.70
C GLY A 22 16.18 7.54 -2.38
N VAL A 23 15.04 7.31 -1.74
CA VAL A 23 13.71 7.74 -2.17
C VAL A 23 13.34 9.01 -1.41
N VAL A 24 12.76 10.00 -2.10
CA VAL A 24 12.41 11.30 -1.51
C VAL A 24 10.95 11.27 -1.02
N PRO A 25 10.69 11.41 0.29
CA PRO A 25 9.34 11.64 0.79
C PRO A 25 8.90 13.06 0.42
N VAL A 26 7.77 13.17 -0.29
CA VAL A 26 7.25 14.45 -0.80
C VAL A 26 6.12 14.97 0.07
N TRP A 27 5.21 14.07 0.45
CA TRP A 27 4.07 14.42 1.29
C TRP A 27 3.66 13.26 2.20
N ALA A 28 3.03 13.61 3.32
CA ALA A 28 2.45 12.66 4.25
C ALA A 28 1.06 13.10 4.71
N SER A 29 0.15 12.14 4.83
CA SER A 29 -1.18 12.29 5.44
C SER A 29 -1.18 11.65 6.81
N GLU A 30 -1.45 12.46 7.83
CA GLU A 30 -1.61 12.09 9.22
C GLU A 30 -2.52 13.12 9.89
N ILE A 31 -3.30 12.70 10.88
CA ILE A 31 -4.22 13.57 11.62
C ILE A 31 -3.79 13.85 13.06
N GLU A 32 -2.97 12.98 13.61
CA GLU A 32 -2.51 13.10 14.99
C GLU A 32 -1.38 14.12 15.11
N VAL A 33 -1.54 15.08 16.03
CA VAL A 33 -0.62 16.21 16.19
C VAL A 33 0.79 15.77 16.54
N PHE A 34 0.94 14.86 17.49
CA PHE A 34 2.27 14.42 17.94
C PHE A 34 3.09 13.72 16.85
N PRO A 35 2.56 12.75 16.11
CA PRO A 35 3.23 12.18 14.94
C PRO A 35 3.64 13.23 13.90
N ILE A 36 2.75 14.18 13.59
CA ILE A 36 3.04 15.25 12.64
C ILE A 36 4.23 16.11 13.10
N GLU A 37 4.30 16.46 14.38
CA GLU A 37 5.44 17.22 14.91
C GLU A 37 6.75 16.44 14.81
N VAL A 38 6.73 15.14 15.10
CA VAL A 38 7.92 14.27 14.96
C VAL A 38 8.40 14.24 13.52
N THR A 39 7.50 14.06 12.57
CA THR A 39 7.87 13.95 11.15
C THR A 39 8.30 15.29 10.56
N LYS A 40 7.72 16.41 10.99
CA LYS A 40 8.20 17.76 10.61
C LYS A 40 9.64 18.03 11.03
N LEU A 41 10.04 17.55 12.23
CA LEU A 41 11.41 17.68 12.69
C LEU A 41 12.40 16.80 11.90
N ARG A 42 11.95 15.62 11.46
CA ARG A 42 12.81 14.65 10.76
C ARG A 42 12.87 14.84 9.26
N PHE A 43 11.80 15.32 8.65
CA PHE A 43 11.62 15.45 7.21
C PHE A 43 11.09 16.84 6.87
N SER A 44 11.94 17.87 7.07
CA SER A 44 11.58 19.28 6.93
C SER A 44 11.01 19.65 5.55
N ASP A 45 11.40 18.94 4.51
CA ASP A 45 10.96 19.20 3.13
C ASP A 45 9.69 18.42 2.74
N MET A 46 9.22 17.52 3.62
CA MET A 46 8.00 16.75 3.40
C MET A 46 6.76 17.56 3.77
N VAL A 47 5.82 17.69 2.83
CA VAL A 47 4.58 18.43 3.04
C VAL A 47 3.56 17.58 3.81
N HIS A 48 3.01 18.11 4.90
CA HIS A 48 1.88 17.50 5.59
C HIS A 48 0.58 17.92 4.96
N VAL A 49 -0.13 16.97 4.37
CA VAL A 49 -1.37 17.22 3.62
C VAL A 49 -2.64 17.05 4.48
N GLY A 50 -2.48 16.64 5.76
CA GLY A 50 -3.59 16.51 6.71
C GLY A 50 -4.42 15.25 6.51
N ASP A 51 -5.73 15.39 6.70
CA ASP A 51 -6.70 14.30 6.67
C ASP A 51 -6.99 13.87 5.22
N ILE A 52 -6.60 12.66 4.86
CA ILE A 52 -6.78 12.11 3.50
C ILE A 52 -8.27 12.03 3.11
N THR A 53 -9.17 11.88 4.06
CA THR A 53 -10.61 11.79 3.78
C THR A 53 -11.20 13.09 3.26
N LYS A 54 -10.48 14.19 3.45
CA LYS A 54 -10.88 15.56 3.06
C LYS A 54 -10.17 16.09 1.82
N LEU A 55 -9.20 15.34 1.29
CA LEU A 55 -8.40 15.76 0.15
C LEU A 55 -8.84 15.06 -1.14
N SER A 56 -8.71 15.74 -2.25
CA SER A 56 -8.76 15.11 -3.56
C SER A 56 -7.38 14.55 -3.91
N GLY A 57 -7.31 13.30 -4.35
CA GLY A 57 -6.07 12.72 -4.86
C GLY A 57 -5.48 13.52 -6.02
N ALA A 58 -6.32 14.18 -6.81
CA ALA A 58 -5.90 15.03 -7.93
C ALA A 58 -5.09 16.27 -7.50
N GLU A 59 -5.25 16.73 -6.28
CA GLU A 59 -4.54 17.91 -5.73
C GLU A 59 -3.17 17.54 -5.16
N LEU A 60 -2.92 16.26 -4.92
CA LEU A 60 -1.65 15.80 -4.37
C LEU A 60 -0.51 15.89 -5.39
N PRO A 61 0.69 16.30 -4.96
CA PRO A 61 1.86 16.26 -5.81
C PRO A 61 2.10 14.84 -6.34
N PRO A 62 2.36 14.67 -7.65
CA PRO A 62 2.58 13.36 -8.22
C PRO A 62 3.87 12.72 -7.68
N VAL A 63 3.75 11.47 -7.24
CA VAL A 63 4.83 10.65 -6.67
C VAL A 63 4.92 9.32 -7.39
N ASP A 64 6.06 8.64 -7.31
CA ASP A 64 6.27 7.35 -7.97
C ASP A 64 5.73 6.18 -7.13
N ILE A 65 5.74 6.37 -5.81
CA ILE A 65 5.33 5.36 -4.83
C ILE A 65 4.33 5.99 -3.84
N VAL A 66 3.25 5.28 -3.51
CA VAL A 66 2.40 5.60 -2.37
C VAL A 66 2.47 4.46 -1.37
N CYS A 67 2.81 4.76 -0.13
CA CYS A 67 2.82 3.81 0.98
C CYS A 67 1.70 4.12 1.96
N GLY A 68 1.18 3.09 2.64
CA GLY A 68 0.21 3.32 3.72
C GLY A 68 -0.06 2.07 4.53
N GLY A 69 -0.41 2.28 5.80
CA GLY A 69 -0.87 1.25 6.71
C GLY A 69 -2.24 1.64 7.27
N SER A 70 -3.32 1.27 6.56
CA SER A 70 -4.67 1.60 7.04
C SER A 70 -4.98 0.92 8.38
N PRO A 71 -5.69 1.58 9.32
CA PRO A 71 -6.08 0.99 10.59
C PRO A 71 -6.87 -0.31 10.39
N CYS A 72 -6.61 -1.33 11.23
CA CYS A 72 -7.23 -2.66 11.13
C CYS A 72 -8.73 -2.66 11.38
N GLN A 73 -9.25 -1.70 12.12
CA GLN A 73 -10.65 -1.64 12.54
C GLN A 73 -11.62 -1.41 11.36
N ASP A 74 -11.10 -0.98 10.22
CA ASP A 74 -11.86 -0.58 9.04
C ASP A 74 -11.72 -1.55 7.85
N LEU A 75 -11.20 -2.76 8.08
CA LEU A 75 -11.06 -3.77 7.01
C LEU A 75 -12.39 -4.43 6.60
N SER A 76 -13.54 -4.12 7.23
CA SER A 76 -14.83 -4.68 6.82
C SER A 76 -15.31 -4.13 5.45
N VAL A 77 -14.49 -4.37 4.43
CA VAL A 77 -14.79 -4.03 3.04
C VAL A 77 -15.94 -4.87 2.50
N ALA A 78 -16.13 -6.11 3.00
CA ALA A 78 -17.21 -6.99 2.60
C ALA A 78 -18.59 -6.46 3.00
N GLY A 79 -18.72 -5.77 4.16
CA GLY A 79 -19.95 -5.12 4.57
C GLY A 79 -20.37 -3.95 3.67
N ALA A 80 -19.42 -3.24 3.08
CA ALA A 80 -19.68 -2.12 2.18
C ALA A 80 -20.20 -2.57 0.80
N ARG A 81 -19.93 -3.82 0.38
CA ARG A 81 -20.45 -4.37 -0.89
C ARG A 81 -21.94 -4.71 -0.85
N ALA A 82 -22.49 -4.99 0.31
CA ALA A 82 -23.93 -5.30 0.47
C ALA A 82 -24.83 -4.06 0.39
N GLY A 83 -24.27 -2.87 0.53
CA GLY A 83 -24.95 -1.57 0.42
C GLY A 83 -24.61 -0.87 -0.87
N LEU A 84 -25.19 -1.28 -1.97
CA LEU A 84 -25.13 -0.60 -3.27
C LEU A 84 -25.46 0.88 -3.15
N ALA A 85 -24.64 1.67 -3.78
CA ALA A 85 -24.79 3.12 -4.00
C ALA A 85 -24.36 4.01 -2.82
N GLY A 86 -23.08 4.17 -2.60
CA GLY A 86 -22.59 5.45 -2.14
C GLY A 86 -21.70 5.55 -0.92
N ALA A 87 -21.37 4.51 -0.21
CA ALA A 87 -20.39 4.63 0.86
C ALA A 87 -19.24 3.63 0.66
N ARG A 88 -18.20 4.09 0.00
CA ARG A 88 -16.86 3.49 0.10
C ARG A 88 -16.36 3.80 1.52
N SER A 89 -16.88 3.07 2.51
CA SER A 89 -16.58 3.27 3.91
C SER A 89 -15.48 2.31 4.34
N GLY A 90 -14.38 2.87 4.78
CA GLY A 90 -13.23 2.18 5.32
C GLY A 90 -11.94 2.89 4.94
N LEU A 91 -11.05 3.10 5.89
CA LEU A 91 -9.79 3.83 5.66
C LEU A 91 -8.87 3.14 4.63
N PHE A 92 -9.04 1.83 4.39
CA PHE A 92 -8.38 1.18 3.25
C PHE A 92 -8.82 1.81 1.91
N MET A 93 -10.10 2.20 1.79
CA MET A 93 -10.60 2.84 0.57
C MET A 93 -9.94 4.20 0.31
N GLU A 94 -9.43 4.87 1.36
CA GLU A 94 -8.65 6.09 1.18
C GLU A 94 -7.30 5.82 0.51
N GLN A 95 -6.76 4.62 0.66
CA GLN A 95 -5.55 4.23 -0.07
C GLN A 95 -5.82 4.02 -1.57
N THR A 96 -7.07 3.73 -1.95
CA THR A 96 -7.48 3.68 -3.37
C THR A 96 -7.56 5.06 -4.04
N ARG A 97 -7.41 6.17 -3.30
CA ARG A 97 -7.20 7.51 -3.88
C ARG A 97 -5.95 7.61 -4.76
N VAL A 98 -5.09 6.61 -4.69
CA VAL A 98 -4.06 6.37 -5.71
C VAL A 98 -4.67 6.40 -7.12
N GLU A 99 -5.90 5.91 -7.32
CA GLU A 99 -6.60 5.99 -8.61
C GLU A 99 -6.82 7.44 -9.04
N GLU A 100 -7.30 8.31 -8.14
CA GLU A 100 -7.50 9.74 -8.43
C GLU A 100 -6.18 10.43 -8.80
N ILE A 101 -5.09 10.11 -8.10
CA ILE A 101 -3.75 10.64 -8.40
C ILE A 101 -3.32 10.20 -9.80
N ARG A 102 -3.55 8.92 -10.14
CA ARG A 102 -3.21 8.36 -11.44
C ARG A 102 -4.03 8.98 -12.57
N ASP A 103 -5.32 9.19 -12.35
CA ASP A 103 -6.20 9.82 -13.33
C ASP A 103 -5.81 11.27 -13.60
N ALA A 104 -5.48 12.01 -12.54
CA ALA A 104 -4.96 13.35 -12.69
C ALA A 104 -3.62 13.39 -13.47
N ASP A 105 -2.74 12.42 -13.26
CA ASP A 105 -1.46 12.35 -13.98
C ASP A 105 -1.68 11.94 -15.46
N ARG A 106 -2.69 11.12 -15.78
CA ARG A 106 -3.14 10.83 -17.16
C ARG A 106 -3.65 12.08 -17.85
N LEU A 107 -4.48 12.87 -17.18
CA LEU A 107 -5.02 14.13 -17.71
C LEU A 107 -3.91 15.17 -17.97
N ARG A 108 -2.77 15.08 -17.31
CA ARG A 108 -1.56 15.87 -17.61
C ARG A 108 -0.80 15.39 -18.85
N GLY A 109 -1.35 14.44 -19.61
CA GLY A 109 -0.79 13.98 -20.88
C GLY A 109 0.30 12.90 -20.75
N ARG A 110 0.38 12.20 -19.61
CA ARG A 110 1.32 11.09 -19.44
C ARG A 110 0.87 9.86 -20.22
N THR A 111 1.82 9.22 -20.86
CA THR A 111 1.60 7.92 -21.51
C THR A 111 1.36 6.83 -20.45
N ALA A 112 0.56 5.82 -20.77
CA ALA A 112 0.04 4.84 -19.81
C ALA A 112 1.11 4.22 -18.88
N HIS A 113 2.28 3.85 -19.43
CA HIS A 113 3.37 3.26 -18.66
C HIS A 113 4.17 4.24 -17.78
N LEU A 114 3.93 5.55 -17.93
CA LEU A 114 4.56 6.62 -17.14
C LEU A 114 3.60 7.25 -16.13
N VAL A 115 2.36 6.79 -16.05
CA VAL A 115 1.38 7.30 -15.10
C VAL A 115 1.80 7.02 -13.67
N ARG A 116 1.77 8.02 -12.83
CA ARG A 116 2.16 7.97 -11.41
C ARG A 116 0.96 8.03 -10.48
N PRO A 117 1.04 7.38 -9.30
CA PRO A 117 2.12 6.50 -8.87
C PRO A 117 2.14 5.20 -9.67
N ARG A 118 3.32 4.67 -9.92
CA ARG A 118 3.49 3.34 -10.47
C ARG A 118 3.34 2.26 -9.41
N PHE A 119 3.84 2.53 -8.21
CA PHE A 119 3.89 1.54 -7.13
C PHE A 119 3.02 1.95 -5.95
N MET A 120 2.43 0.95 -5.29
CA MET A 120 1.78 1.09 -4.00
C MET A 120 2.33 0.04 -3.03
N VAL A 121 2.51 0.46 -1.78
CA VAL A 121 2.85 -0.44 -0.68
C VAL A 121 1.77 -0.30 0.39
N TRP A 122 1.16 -1.41 0.77
CA TRP A 122 0.20 -1.46 1.87
C TRP A 122 0.72 -2.36 2.99
N GLU A 123 0.62 -1.87 4.22
CA GLU A 123 0.98 -2.62 5.43
C GLU A 123 -0.26 -2.90 6.28
N ASN A 124 -0.37 -4.12 6.82
CA ASN A 124 -1.41 -4.43 7.79
C ASN A 124 -1.04 -5.63 8.68
N VAL A 125 -1.91 -5.94 9.64
CA VAL A 125 -1.72 -7.11 10.50
C VAL A 125 -2.17 -8.40 9.80
N PRO A 126 -1.59 -9.57 10.15
CA PRO A 126 -1.98 -10.86 9.57
C PRO A 126 -3.45 -11.25 9.79
N GLY A 127 -4.14 -10.63 10.78
CA GLY A 127 -5.58 -10.81 11.00
C GLY A 127 -6.43 -10.46 9.77
N ALA A 128 -5.95 -9.63 8.86
CA ALA A 128 -6.63 -9.33 7.60
C ALA A 128 -6.91 -10.57 6.75
N PHE A 129 -6.07 -11.60 6.83
CA PHE A 129 -6.27 -12.86 6.08
C PHE A 129 -7.49 -13.66 6.52
N SER A 130 -7.96 -13.49 7.75
CA SER A 130 -9.11 -14.20 8.31
C SER A 130 -10.33 -13.32 8.54
N SER A 131 -10.21 -12.01 8.38
CA SER A 131 -11.32 -11.09 8.51
C SER A 131 -12.42 -11.40 7.48
N ALA A 132 -13.69 -11.39 7.93
CA ALA A 132 -14.83 -11.79 7.11
C ALA A 132 -14.58 -13.09 6.32
N ASP A 133 -14.01 -14.08 6.99
CA ASP A 133 -13.69 -15.39 6.39
C ASP A 133 -12.72 -15.31 5.19
N GLY A 134 -11.85 -14.28 5.19
CA GLY A 134 -10.87 -14.02 4.13
C GLY A 134 -11.40 -13.16 2.97
N GLU A 135 -12.66 -12.74 3.01
CA GLU A 135 -13.24 -11.88 1.98
C GLU A 135 -12.69 -10.46 2.02
N ASP A 136 -12.33 -9.97 3.20
CA ASP A 136 -11.75 -8.62 3.31
C ASP A 136 -10.39 -8.54 2.59
N PHE A 137 -9.53 -9.53 2.77
CA PHE A 137 -8.24 -9.54 2.07
C PHE A 137 -8.41 -9.74 0.55
N ARG A 138 -9.37 -10.59 0.13
CA ARG A 138 -9.73 -10.69 -1.28
C ARG A 138 -10.14 -9.34 -1.86
N ALA A 139 -10.97 -8.61 -1.13
CA ALA A 139 -11.41 -7.28 -1.53
C ALA A 139 -10.24 -6.28 -1.64
N VAL A 140 -9.28 -6.32 -0.69
CA VAL A 140 -8.05 -5.52 -0.78
C VAL A 140 -7.30 -5.79 -2.08
N LEU A 141 -7.12 -7.05 -2.45
CA LEU A 141 -6.44 -7.43 -3.70
C LEU A 141 -7.20 -6.94 -4.93
N GLU A 142 -8.53 -7.16 -4.98
CA GLU A 142 -9.37 -6.77 -6.12
C GLU A 142 -9.46 -5.25 -6.29
N GLU A 143 -9.63 -4.49 -5.20
CA GLU A 143 -9.68 -3.03 -5.28
C GLU A 143 -8.30 -2.45 -5.68
N THR A 144 -7.21 -3.06 -5.21
CA THR A 144 -5.87 -2.64 -5.64
C THR A 144 -5.66 -2.87 -7.15
N ILE A 145 -6.09 -4.01 -7.68
CA ILE A 145 -5.97 -4.28 -9.13
C ILE A 145 -6.82 -3.31 -9.96
N ARG A 146 -8.00 -2.93 -9.47
CA ARG A 146 -8.88 -1.96 -10.15
C ARG A 146 -8.23 -0.61 -10.40
N ILE A 147 -7.27 -0.19 -9.55
CA ILE A 147 -6.49 1.03 -9.76
C ILE A 147 -5.73 1.01 -11.09
N ALA A 148 -5.29 -0.15 -11.53
CA ALA A 148 -4.65 -0.33 -12.84
C ALA A 148 -5.66 -0.44 -14.00
N ASN A 149 -6.96 -0.38 -13.71
CA ASN A 149 -8.04 -0.62 -14.64
C ASN A 149 -8.07 -2.07 -15.19
N ASP A 150 -7.54 -3.02 -14.41
CA ASP A 150 -7.59 -4.45 -14.72
C ASP A 150 -8.83 -5.07 -14.04
N ARG A 151 -9.65 -5.77 -14.83
CA ARG A 151 -10.90 -6.39 -14.38
C ARG A 151 -10.70 -7.83 -13.93
N LEU A 152 -9.60 -8.10 -13.26
CA LEU A 152 -9.31 -9.42 -12.73
C LEU A 152 -10.22 -9.74 -11.54
N SER A 153 -10.83 -10.91 -11.57
CA SER A 153 -11.44 -11.51 -10.38
C SER A 153 -10.40 -12.40 -9.70
N ILE A 154 -10.24 -12.21 -8.40
CA ILE A 154 -9.29 -12.99 -7.61
C ILE A 154 -10.05 -14.12 -6.92
N PRO A 155 -9.84 -15.38 -7.33
CA PRO A 155 -10.47 -16.52 -6.68
C PRO A 155 -9.94 -16.67 -5.25
N ARG A 156 -10.79 -17.16 -4.37
CA ARG A 156 -10.32 -17.62 -3.06
C ARG A 156 -9.40 -18.83 -3.22
N PRO A 157 -8.38 -18.96 -2.35
CA PRO A 157 -7.59 -20.17 -2.31
C PRO A 157 -8.48 -21.40 -2.07
N ALA A 158 -8.18 -22.52 -2.75
CA ALA A 158 -8.94 -23.78 -2.60
C ALA A 158 -8.92 -24.30 -1.15
N SER A 159 -7.87 -23.98 -0.38
CA SER A 159 -7.77 -24.28 1.05
C SER A 159 -8.74 -23.47 1.93
N GLY A 160 -9.41 -22.46 1.39
CA GLY A 160 -10.20 -21.48 2.12
C GLY A 160 -9.39 -20.50 2.96
N ARG A 161 -8.05 -20.55 2.90
CA ARG A 161 -7.15 -19.69 3.69
C ARG A 161 -6.11 -19.04 2.80
N TRP A 162 -5.82 -17.78 3.07
CA TRP A 162 -4.74 -17.06 2.42
C TRP A 162 -3.40 -17.51 2.96
N GLU A 163 -2.47 -17.80 2.06
CA GLU A 163 -1.10 -18.12 2.42
C GLU A 163 -0.35 -16.86 2.88
N SER A 164 0.72 -17.07 3.66
CA SER A 164 1.54 -15.96 4.20
C SER A 164 2.33 -15.21 3.13
N ALA A 165 2.38 -15.71 1.91
CA ALA A 165 2.97 -15.09 0.74
C ALA A 165 2.22 -15.53 -0.51
N GLY A 166 2.14 -14.65 -1.50
CA GLY A 166 1.52 -14.95 -2.79
C GLY A 166 1.66 -13.79 -3.76
N ALA A 167 1.31 -14.06 -5.01
CA ALA A 167 1.32 -13.05 -6.06
C ALA A 167 0.16 -13.24 -7.03
N VAL A 168 -0.24 -12.15 -7.66
CA VAL A 168 -1.20 -12.09 -8.77
C VAL A 168 -0.54 -11.36 -9.92
N LEU A 169 -0.54 -11.96 -11.09
CA LEU A 169 -0.03 -11.36 -12.32
C LEU A 169 -1.21 -11.05 -13.24
N GLY A 170 -1.44 -9.79 -13.51
CA GLY A 170 -2.39 -9.30 -14.49
C GLY A 170 -1.70 -8.93 -15.81
N ASN A 171 -2.47 -8.44 -16.77
CA ASN A 171 -1.96 -8.16 -18.11
C ASN A 171 -1.00 -6.95 -18.16
N GLN A 172 -1.16 -5.99 -17.25
CA GLN A 172 -0.31 -4.79 -17.14
C GLN A 172 -0.14 -4.34 -15.69
N CYS A 173 -0.39 -5.23 -14.75
CA CYS A 173 -0.20 -4.96 -13.33
C CYS A 173 0.17 -6.24 -12.61
N SER A 174 0.82 -6.10 -11.48
CA SER A 174 1.12 -7.21 -10.58
C SER A 174 0.93 -6.81 -9.14
N LEU A 175 0.57 -7.80 -8.32
CA LEU A 175 0.52 -7.71 -6.87
C LEU A 175 1.38 -8.81 -6.27
N ALA A 176 2.00 -8.52 -5.16
CA ALA A 176 2.64 -9.54 -4.32
C ALA A 176 2.40 -9.19 -2.86
N TRP A 177 2.19 -10.21 -2.02
CA TRP A 177 2.10 -10.02 -0.58
C TRP A 177 2.97 -11.01 0.16
N ARG A 178 3.46 -10.58 1.32
CA ARG A 178 4.27 -11.42 2.22
C ARG A 178 4.08 -10.97 3.66
N VAL A 179 4.05 -11.94 4.57
CA VAL A 179 4.16 -11.65 6.01
C VAL A 179 5.63 -11.54 6.36
N LEU A 180 6.03 -10.38 6.86
CA LEU A 180 7.36 -10.13 7.42
C LEU A 180 7.26 -10.00 8.94
N ASP A 181 8.31 -10.43 9.65
CA ASP A 181 8.40 -10.30 11.10
C ASP A 181 9.66 -9.51 11.47
N ALA A 182 9.47 -8.40 12.19
CA ALA A 182 10.53 -7.47 12.51
C ALA A 182 11.71 -8.12 13.27
N GLN A 183 11.49 -9.22 14.01
CA GLN A 183 12.54 -9.93 14.73
C GLN A 183 13.69 -10.42 13.82
N TYR A 184 13.41 -10.64 12.53
CA TYR A 184 14.42 -11.10 11.56
C TYR A 184 15.14 -9.93 10.85
N TRP A 185 14.82 -8.69 11.23
CA TRP A 185 15.35 -7.47 10.61
C TRP A 185 16.10 -6.59 11.62
N GLY A 186 16.74 -7.21 12.61
CA GLY A 186 17.54 -6.49 13.60
C GLY A 186 16.76 -5.81 14.72
N VAL A 187 15.46 -6.10 14.85
CA VAL A 187 14.61 -5.57 15.92
C VAL A 187 14.20 -6.68 16.87
N ALA A 188 14.50 -6.54 18.16
CA ALA A 188 14.17 -7.54 19.18
C ALA A 188 12.66 -7.52 19.53
N GLN A 189 11.80 -7.59 18.53
CA GLN A 189 10.36 -7.56 18.68
C GLN A 189 9.70 -8.52 17.67
N ARG A 190 8.84 -9.39 18.16
CA ARG A 190 7.91 -10.15 17.30
C ARG A 190 6.82 -9.20 16.82
N ARG A 191 6.96 -8.71 15.58
CA ARG A 191 5.99 -7.82 14.93
C ARG A 191 5.74 -8.33 13.52
N ARG A 192 4.76 -9.21 13.38
CA ARG A 192 4.34 -9.74 12.08
C ARG A 192 3.42 -8.75 11.39
N ARG A 193 3.73 -8.46 10.13
CA ARG A 193 2.91 -7.60 9.27
C ARG A 193 2.82 -8.17 7.87
N ILE A 194 1.67 -8.00 7.26
CA ILE A 194 1.50 -8.19 5.82
C ILE A 194 2.08 -6.95 5.14
N PHE A 195 2.92 -7.18 4.14
CA PHE A 195 3.24 -6.16 3.15
C PHE A 195 2.67 -6.62 1.82
N LEU A 196 1.95 -5.71 1.15
CA LEU A 196 1.46 -5.89 -0.20
C LEU A 196 2.12 -4.83 -1.06
N VAL A 197 2.72 -5.25 -2.16
CA VAL A 197 3.29 -4.38 -3.19
C VAL A 197 2.46 -4.51 -4.45
N ALA A 198 2.11 -3.39 -5.06
CA ALA A 198 1.49 -3.32 -6.38
C ALA A 198 2.41 -2.60 -7.36
N ASP A 199 2.55 -3.15 -8.58
CA ASP A 199 3.07 -2.46 -9.75
C ASP A 199 1.92 -2.26 -10.74
N PHE A 200 1.51 -1.02 -10.93
CA PHE A 200 0.38 -0.65 -11.80
C PHE A 200 0.75 -0.49 -13.28
N ALA A 201 1.96 -0.85 -13.67
CA ALA A 201 2.44 -0.70 -15.03
C ALA A 201 3.40 -1.84 -15.46
N GLY A 202 3.34 -2.99 -14.78
CA GLY A 202 4.19 -4.13 -15.10
C GLY A 202 4.04 -5.31 -14.13
N ASP A 203 5.01 -6.19 -14.14
CA ASP A 203 5.03 -7.46 -13.43
C ASP A 203 6.08 -7.54 -12.30
N SER A 204 6.62 -6.38 -11.88
CA SER A 204 7.77 -6.34 -10.97
C SER A 204 7.43 -6.51 -9.48
N ALA A 205 6.15 -6.51 -9.09
CA ALA A 205 5.78 -6.61 -7.67
C ALA A 205 6.36 -7.86 -6.96
N PRO A 206 6.34 -9.07 -7.55
CA PRO A 206 6.99 -10.22 -6.95
C PRO A 206 8.51 -10.06 -6.82
N ALA A 207 9.16 -9.50 -7.84
CA ALA A 207 10.61 -9.28 -7.80
C ALA A 207 11.03 -8.25 -6.75
N ILE A 208 10.14 -7.28 -6.43
CA ILE A 208 10.37 -6.28 -5.39
C ILE A 208 10.22 -6.90 -3.99
N LEU A 209 9.19 -7.73 -3.80
CA LEU A 209 8.84 -8.23 -2.47
C LEU A 209 9.52 -9.55 -2.11
N PHE A 210 9.81 -10.40 -3.09
CA PHE A 210 10.47 -11.69 -2.91
C PHE A 210 11.91 -11.59 -3.38
N GLU A 211 12.80 -11.16 -2.48
CA GLU A 211 14.24 -11.19 -2.75
C GLU A 211 14.71 -12.64 -2.97
N GLN A 212 15.47 -12.88 -4.02
CA GLN A 212 15.95 -14.23 -4.38
C GLN A 212 16.75 -14.88 -3.25
N ASP A 213 17.51 -14.11 -2.49
CA ASP A 213 18.36 -14.59 -1.40
C ASP A 213 17.58 -14.85 -0.09
N SER A 214 16.33 -14.42 0.00
CA SER A 214 15.47 -14.59 1.17
C SER A 214 14.44 -15.72 1.03
N LEU A 215 14.44 -16.45 -0.06
CA LEU A 215 13.63 -17.66 -0.29
C LEU A 215 14.49 -18.92 -0.01
N PRO A 216 13.98 -19.88 0.74
CA PRO A 216 12.90 -19.94 1.70
C PRO A 216 13.40 -19.83 3.15
N GLY A 217 13.02 -18.77 3.84
CA GLY A 217 13.08 -18.77 5.31
C GLY A 217 14.43 -18.48 5.96
N ASN A 218 15.49 -18.26 5.23
CA ASN A 218 16.75 -17.81 5.81
C ASN A 218 16.75 -16.28 5.93
N PRO A 219 16.89 -15.72 7.14
CA PRO A 219 17.18 -14.31 7.28
C PRO A 219 18.52 -13.99 6.60
N PRO A 220 18.71 -12.80 6.03
CA PRO A 220 20.01 -12.38 5.56
C PRO A 220 21.01 -12.54 6.71
N GLN A 221 22.09 -13.25 6.46
CA GLN A 221 23.20 -13.32 7.42
C GLN A 221 23.87 -11.95 7.43
N GLY A 222 23.66 -11.21 8.54
CA GLY A 222 24.32 -9.94 8.81
C GLY A 222 25.78 -10.12 9.17
#